data_335f558f1a7df321092537c3d121c1da
#
_entry.id   335f558f1a7df321092537c3d121c1da
#
_cell.length_a   1.000
_cell.length_b   1.000
_cell.length_c   1.000
_cell.angle_alpha   90.00
_cell.angle_beta   90.00
_cell.angle_gamma   90.00
#
_symmetry.space_group_name_H-M   'P 1'
#
loop_
_entity.id
_entity.type
_entity.pdbx_description
1 polymer ?
#
loop_
_entity_poly.entity_id
_entity_poly.type
_entity_poly.pdbx_seq_one_letter_code
_entity_poly.pdbx_strand_id
1 'polypeptide(L)'
;MPSHTRARAVAIARDAKAAMDASTRARAATPRRAAGRARAATPRRRASGRATARGDAEATARTREDGDAGDARFSFRRHEACVRTTLRARCGEGLEEARVDDAFAARANAKRGVTTTTEAWSSRRLRRVRSTYVDGGEKAQIYNCAVYPACEACDAPVFGVDLICVGVGAARKILIGVDLQPMSRDRDYNDAYVPKLLKLRDGGALSACAEALNATTPSKKFYEDATYFSRGMFFARPALANEETMARSLDVVRAYLDVWLDRLDEAEREAEAMDGACKFGLSLEDVRRCVLTEASAREAQDAHDAWQLEHDPAIAMFASWYGEEWARDFAETVLFPGARG
;
A
#
# COMPACT_ATOMS: atom_id res chain seq x y z
N MET A 1 -14.33 26.97 2.46
CA MET A 1 -14.46 26.46 3.83
C MET A 1 -13.50 25.28 4.02
N PRO A 2 -12.23 25.49 4.48
CA PRO A 2 -11.23 24.41 4.56
C PRO A 2 -11.02 23.84 5.97
N SER A 3 -11.78 24.24 7.01
CA SER A 3 -11.39 23.98 8.40
C SER A 3 -11.76 22.60 8.98
N HIS A 4 -12.75 21.90 8.43
CA HIS A 4 -13.20 20.62 9.01
C HIS A 4 -12.44 19.37 8.56
N THR A 5 -11.84 19.39 7.38
CA THR A 5 -11.08 18.25 6.83
C THR A 5 -9.73 18.11 7.54
N ARG A 6 -9.08 19.26 7.80
CA ARG A 6 -7.81 19.31 8.54
C ARG A 6 -7.96 18.81 9.99
N ALA A 7 -9.08 19.11 10.66
CA ALA A 7 -9.35 18.68 12.03
C ALA A 7 -9.56 17.16 12.15
N ARG A 8 -10.11 16.47 11.12
CA ARG A 8 -10.34 15.02 11.16
C ARG A 8 -9.12 14.21 10.74
N ALA A 9 -8.30 14.68 9.78
CA ALA A 9 -7.02 14.06 9.47
C ALA A 9 -6.10 14.07 10.71
N VAL A 10 -6.09 15.19 11.44
CA VAL A 10 -5.39 15.33 12.73
C VAL A 10 -5.95 14.35 13.78
N ALA A 11 -7.25 14.01 13.75
CA ALA A 11 -7.82 13.05 14.70
C ALA A 11 -7.36 11.61 14.46
N ILE A 12 -7.17 11.18 13.21
CA ILE A 12 -6.65 9.83 12.89
C ILE A 12 -5.17 9.74 13.25
N ALA A 13 -4.39 10.77 12.94
CA ALA A 13 -3.00 10.85 13.35
C ALA A 13 -2.85 10.94 14.86
N ARG A 14 -3.76 11.65 15.56
CA ARG A 14 -3.84 11.68 17.03
C ARG A 14 -4.20 10.33 17.63
N ASP A 15 -5.13 9.59 17.03
CA ASP A 15 -5.53 8.27 17.51
C ASP A 15 -4.40 7.25 17.33
N ALA A 16 -3.70 7.26 16.19
CA ALA A 16 -2.51 6.43 15.99
C ALA A 16 -1.38 6.82 16.94
N LYS A 17 -1.16 8.13 17.14
CA LYS A 17 -0.18 8.65 18.09
C LYS A 17 -0.55 8.31 19.54
N ALA A 18 -1.81 8.47 19.93
CA ALA A 18 -2.30 8.16 21.29
C ALA A 18 -2.19 6.66 21.60
N ALA A 19 -2.47 5.78 20.64
CA ALA A 19 -2.31 4.34 20.79
C ALA A 19 -0.83 3.94 20.98
N MET A 20 0.08 4.60 20.28
CA MET A 20 1.53 4.38 20.43
C MET A 20 2.07 4.96 21.74
N ASP A 21 1.63 6.14 22.14
CA ASP A 21 2.06 6.80 23.40
C ASP A 21 1.53 6.07 24.63
N ALA A 22 0.30 5.52 24.60
CA ALA A 22 -0.27 4.70 25.67
C ALA A 22 0.54 3.39 25.87
N SER A 23 0.96 2.75 24.79
CA SER A 23 1.80 1.54 24.84
C SER A 23 3.19 1.82 25.42
N THR A 24 3.74 3.01 25.18
CA THR A 24 5.05 3.42 25.73
C THR A 24 4.97 3.69 27.23
N ARG A 25 3.87 4.29 27.72
CA ARG A 25 3.61 4.52 29.15
C ARG A 25 3.35 3.24 29.93
N ALA A 26 2.65 2.26 29.35
CA ALA A 26 2.40 0.97 29.98
C ALA A 26 3.70 0.16 30.23
N ARG A 27 4.71 0.29 29.39
CA ARG A 27 6.04 -0.33 29.62
C ARG A 27 6.87 0.34 30.70
N ALA A 28 6.65 1.62 30.99
CA ALA A 28 7.35 2.36 32.05
C ALA A 28 6.81 2.07 33.47
N ALA A 29 5.63 1.45 33.56
CA ALA A 29 4.91 1.22 34.83
C ALA A 29 5.04 -0.21 35.40
N THR A 30 5.95 -1.05 34.90
CA THR A 30 6.18 -2.38 35.47
C THR A 30 7.05 -2.27 36.72
N PRO A 31 6.60 -2.73 37.91
CA PRO A 31 7.36 -2.59 39.14
C PRO A 31 8.59 -3.52 39.12
N ARG A 32 9.74 -2.94 39.45
CA ARG A 32 10.99 -3.68 39.72
C ARG A 32 10.77 -4.61 40.92
N ARG A 33 10.70 -5.90 40.67
CA ARG A 33 10.79 -6.91 41.73
C ARG A 33 12.24 -6.92 42.26
N ALA A 34 12.38 -6.69 43.55
CA ALA A 34 13.63 -6.78 44.28
C ALA A 34 14.16 -8.22 44.24
N ALA A 35 15.37 -8.40 43.71
CA ALA A 35 16.10 -9.64 43.76
C ALA A 35 17.06 -9.62 44.96
N GLY A 36 16.79 -10.56 45.88
CA GLY A 36 17.64 -10.83 47.06
C GLY A 36 19.01 -11.42 46.69
N ARG A 37 19.96 -11.08 47.54
CA ARG A 37 21.35 -11.50 47.49
C ARG A 37 21.51 -13.02 47.65
N ALA A 38 22.36 -13.66 46.83
CA ALA A 38 23.15 -14.83 47.23
C ALA A 38 24.54 -14.73 46.60
N ARG A 39 25.56 -14.81 47.48
CA ARG A 39 27.01 -14.88 47.17
C ARG A 39 27.39 -16.32 46.87
N ALA A 40 28.25 -16.57 45.86
CA ALA A 40 29.36 -17.56 45.93
C ALA A 40 30.24 -17.43 44.67
N ALA A 41 31.45 -17.03 44.86
CA ALA A 41 32.75 -17.68 44.64
C ALA A 41 33.16 -18.03 43.19
N THR A 42 34.26 -17.34 42.81
CA THR A 42 35.15 -17.62 41.66
C THR A 42 35.92 -18.94 41.78
N PRO A 43 36.48 -19.49 40.67
CA PRO A 43 37.89 -19.21 40.44
C PRO A 43 38.32 -18.98 38.97
N ARG A 44 39.48 -18.32 38.89
CA ARG A 44 40.32 -18.01 37.74
C ARG A 44 40.77 -19.20 36.92
N ARG A 45 40.93 -19.02 35.58
CA ARG A 45 42.13 -19.50 34.86
C ARG A 45 42.42 -18.67 33.59
N ARG A 46 43.71 -18.39 33.39
CA ARG A 46 44.41 -17.68 32.30
C ARG A 46 44.55 -18.57 31.05
N ALA A 47 44.60 -17.93 29.86
CA ALA A 47 45.66 -17.98 28.84
C ALA A 47 45.13 -17.29 27.54
N SER A 48 45.69 -16.23 27.11
CA SER A 48 46.73 -15.94 26.10
C SER A 48 46.52 -16.59 24.73
N GLY A 49 46.31 -15.75 23.70
CA GLY A 49 46.39 -16.17 22.30
C GLY A 49 46.07 -14.98 21.36
N ARG A 50 47.17 -14.32 20.93
CA ARG A 50 47.20 -13.21 19.95
C ARG A 50 47.29 -13.85 18.56
N ALA A 51 46.40 -13.53 17.63
CA ALA A 51 46.66 -13.68 16.20
C ALA A 51 45.86 -12.61 15.40
N THR A 52 46.60 -11.87 14.65
CA THR A 52 46.19 -10.90 13.63
C THR A 52 45.79 -11.64 12.35
N ALA A 53 44.71 -11.25 11.72
CA ALA A 53 44.56 -11.37 10.27
C ALA A 53 43.55 -10.35 9.76
N ARG A 54 44.01 -9.55 8.81
CA ARG A 54 43.22 -8.74 7.87
C ARG A 54 42.49 -9.66 6.90
N GLY A 55 41.28 -9.34 6.56
CA GLY A 55 40.52 -10.05 5.54
C GLY A 55 39.32 -9.24 5.11
N ASP A 56 39.30 -8.93 3.86
CA ASP A 56 38.45 -8.06 3.09
C ASP A 56 36.95 -8.28 3.27
N ALA A 57 36.20 -7.18 3.36
CA ALA A 57 34.75 -7.15 3.39
C ALA A 57 34.21 -7.21 1.96
N GLU A 58 33.87 -8.39 1.53
CA GLU A 58 33.05 -8.62 0.33
C GLU A 58 31.58 -8.73 0.75
N ALA A 59 30.80 -7.71 0.42
CA ALA A 59 29.38 -7.64 0.71
C ALA A 59 28.61 -8.52 -0.28
N THR A 60 28.39 -9.76 0.08
CA THR A 60 27.46 -10.63 -0.62
C THR A 60 26.02 -10.32 -0.21
N ALA A 61 25.26 -9.77 -1.14
CA ALA A 61 23.82 -9.69 -1.07
C ALA A 61 23.24 -11.12 -0.98
N ARG A 62 22.86 -11.53 0.23
CA ARG A 62 22.12 -12.77 0.43
C ARG A 62 20.64 -12.50 0.24
N THR A 63 20.06 -13.00 -0.85
CA THR A 63 18.64 -13.32 -0.99
C THR A 63 18.21 -14.13 0.22
N ARG A 64 17.39 -13.55 1.10
CA ARG A 64 16.72 -14.28 2.15
C ARG A 64 15.56 -15.04 1.52
N GLU A 65 15.78 -16.30 1.25
CA GLU A 65 14.72 -17.28 1.04
C GLU A 65 14.08 -17.63 2.39
N ASP A 66 12.75 -17.74 2.35
CA ASP A 66 11.85 -17.97 3.48
C ASP A 66 12.17 -19.25 4.24
N GLY A 67 12.25 -19.13 5.54
CA GLY A 67 12.35 -20.22 6.48
C GLY A 67 12.35 -19.75 7.93
N ASP A 68 11.28 -19.05 8.37
CA ASP A 68 11.06 -18.83 9.80
C ASP A 68 9.63 -19.23 10.18
N ALA A 69 9.51 -20.46 10.69
CA ALA A 69 8.34 -20.98 11.37
C ALA A 69 8.38 -20.60 12.86
N GLY A 70 8.60 -19.31 13.15
CA GLY A 70 8.68 -18.76 14.50
C GLY A 70 7.81 -17.52 14.62
N ASP A 71 6.75 -17.62 15.44
CA ASP A 71 5.85 -16.54 15.86
C ASP A 71 5.18 -15.80 14.69
N ALA A 72 4.01 -16.29 14.23
CA ALA A 72 3.25 -15.75 13.11
C ALA A 72 2.71 -14.35 13.46
N ARG A 73 3.62 -13.35 13.47
CA ARG A 73 3.26 -11.95 13.65
C ARG A 73 2.35 -11.51 12.51
N PHE A 74 1.23 -10.88 12.84
CA PHE A 74 0.36 -10.26 11.85
C PHE A 74 1.16 -9.30 10.96
N SER A 75 1.17 -9.53 9.64
CA SER A 75 1.98 -8.78 8.68
C SER A 75 1.34 -8.81 7.29
N PHE A 76 1.47 -7.72 6.54
CA PHE A 76 1.01 -7.65 5.15
C PHE A 76 2.12 -7.95 4.11
N ARG A 77 3.27 -8.51 4.50
CA ARG A 77 4.36 -8.87 3.56
C ARG A 77 3.92 -9.86 2.48
N ARG A 78 3.00 -10.78 2.81
CA ARG A 78 2.42 -11.72 1.82
C ARG A 78 1.60 -11.00 0.75
N HIS A 79 0.94 -9.89 1.09
CA HIS A 79 0.18 -9.06 0.15
C HIS A 79 1.14 -8.30 -0.78
N GLU A 80 2.18 -7.70 -0.24
CA GLU A 80 3.24 -7.04 -1.00
C GLU A 80 3.88 -8.02 -2.00
N ALA A 81 4.30 -9.20 -1.55
CA ALA A 81 4.86 -10.25 -2.39
C ALA A 81 3.88 -10.71 -3.48
N CYS A 82 2.60 -10.87 -3.14
CA CYS A 82 1.55 -11.24 -4.09
C CYS A 82 1.42 -10.22 -5.21
N VAL A 83 1.26 -8.93 -4.90
CA VAL A 83 1.14 -7.87 -5.90
C VAL A 83 2.36 -7.85 -6.81
N ARG A 84 3.56 -7.84 -6.24
CA ARG A 84 4.82 -7.83 -7.00
C ARG A 84 4.95 -9.03 -7.94
N THR A 85 4.70 -10.24 -7.44
CA THR A 85 4.82 -11.47 -8.22
C THR A 85 3.79 -11.52 -9.35
N THR A 86 2.54 -11.13 -9.07
CA THR A 86 1.47 -11.10 -10.07
C THR A 86 1.75 -10.07 -11.17
N LEU A 87 2.20 -8.86 -10.81
CA LEU A 87 2.57 -7.84 -11.79
C LEU A 87 3.74 -8.31 -12.67
N ARG A 88 4.76 -8.93 -12.09
CA ARG A 88 5.88 -9.50 -12.86
C ARG A 88 5.41 -10.58 -13.85
N ALA A 89 4.51 -11.44 -13.43
CA ALA A 89 3.99 -12.51 -14.26
C ALA A 89 3.09 -12.01 -15.41
N ARG A 90 2.25 -11.00 -15.15
CA ARG A 90 1.22 -10.52 -16.08
C ARG A 90 1.66 -9.33 -16.94
N CYS A 91 2.54 -8.48 -16.46
CA CYS A 91 3.04 -7.33 -17.22
C CYS A 91 4.30 -7.64 -18.03
N GLY A 92 4.79 -8.88 -17.96
CA GLY A 92 5.83 -9.40 -18.84
C GLY A 92 7.26 -8.98 -18.49
N GLU A 93 8.19 -9.37 -19.39
CA GLU A 93 9.58 -8.94 -19.35
C GLU A 93 9.64 -7.41 -19.48
N GLY A 94 10.18 -6.73 -18.48
CA GLY A 94 10.34 -5.28 -18.52
C GLY A 94 9.71 -4.53 -17.33
N LEU A 95 9.26 -5.25 -16.28
CA LEU A 95 9.01 -4.57 -15.00
C LEU A 95 10.36 -4.24 -14.36
N GLU A 96 10.85 -3.03 -14.64
CA GLU A 96 12.14 -2.53 -14.19
C GLU A 96 11.99 -1.75 -12.88
N GLU A 97 13.00 -1.87 -12.02
CA GLU A 97 13.06 -1.05 -10.81
C GLU A 97 13.24 0.42 -11.20
N ALA A 98 12.29 1.25 -10.76
CA ALA A 98 12.41 2.69 -10.86
C ALA A 98 13.15 3.22 -9.62
N ARG A 99 14.05 4.15 -9.85
CA ARG A 99 14.85 4.72 -8.76
C ARG A 99 13.96 5.46 -7.77
N VAL A 100 14.01 5.06 -6.51
CA VAL A 100 13.56 5.84 -5.36
C VAL A 100 14.79 6.44 -4.72
N ASP A 101 14.74 7.74 -4.37
CA ASP A 101 15.86 8.39 -3.67
C ASP A 101 16.15 7.66 -2.35
N ASP A 102 17.43 7.46 -2.02
CA ASP A 102 17.86 6.74 -0.82
C ASP A 102 17.27 7.32 0.48
N ALA A 103 17.00 8.64 0.50
CA ALA A 103 16.32 9.30 1.61
C ALA A 103 14.89 8.80 1.84
N PHE A 104 14.27 8.19 0.81
CA PHE A 104 12.88 7.74 0.80
C PHE A 104 12.72 6.23 0.59
N ALA A 105 13.74 5.55 0.04
CA ALA A 105 13.71 4.11 -0.19
C ALA A 105 13.62 3.34 1.13
N ALA A 106 14.32 3.81 2.17
CA ALA A 106 14.24 3.25 3.51
C ALA A 106 14.44 4.33 4.58
N ARG A 107 13.50 4.41 5.53
CA ARG A 107 13.58 5.33 6.66
C ARG A 107 13.23 4.64 7.95
N ALA A 108 14.11 4.71 8.95
CA ALA A 108 13.88 4.17 10.28
C ALA A 108 13.77 5.27 11.33
N ASN A 109 12.85 5.06 12.29
CA ASN A 109 12.81 5.82 13.53
C ASN A 109 12.97 4.85 14.71
N ALA A 110 14.20 4.66 15.18
CA ALA A 110 14.52 3.73 16.26
C ALA A 110 13.77 4.05 17.57
N LYS A 111 13.53 5.34 17.87
CA LYS A 111 12.80 5.78 19.06
C LYS A 111 11.33 5.32 19.03
N ARG A 112 10.72 5.28 17.86
CA ARG A 112 9.34 4.82 17.63
C ARG A 112 9.30 3.32 17.33
N GLY A 113 10.42 2.71 16.95
CA GLY A 113 10.48 1.31 16.51
C GLY A 113 9.73 1.12 15.20
N VAL A 114 9.81 2.06 14.27
CA VAL A 114 9.12 2.04 12.97
C VAL A 114 10.14 2.15 11.85
N THR A 115 9.98 1.33 10.83
CA THR A 115 10.72 1.39 9.58
C THR A 115 9.75 1.49 8.42
N THR A 116 9.98 2.43 7.51
CA THR A 116 9.27 2.55 6.24
C THR A 116 10.21 2.16 5.12
N THR A 117 9.76 1.30 4.22
CA THR A 117 10.47 0.94 2.98
C THR A 117 9.56 1.23 1.79
N THR A 118 10.13 1.76 0.72
CA THR A 118 9.41 2.04 -0.52
C THR A 118 10.19 1.54 -1.71
N GLU A 119 9.52 0.79 -2.55
CA GLU A 119 10.00 0.33 -3.84
C GLU A 119 9.13 0.91 -4.95
N ALA A 120 9.71 1.16 -6.10
CA ALA A 120 8.99 1.59 -7.28
C ALA A 120 9.43 0.79 -8.51
N TRP A 121 8.49 0.58 -9.42
CA TRP A 121 8.73 -0.10 -10.70
C TRP A 121 7.98 0.59 -11.82
N SER A 122 8.44 0.41 -13.05
CA SER A 122 7.73 0.80 -14.26
C SER A 122 7.90 -0.23 -15.35
N SER A 123 7.07 -0.17 -16.38
CA SER A 123 7.18 -0.98 -17.58
C SER A 123 6.48 -0.26 -18.74
N ARG A 124 6.52 -0.85 -19.95
CA ARG A 124 5.73 -0.32 -21.07
C ARG A 124 4.22 -0.24 -20.75
N ARG A 125 3.70 -1.19 -19.97
CA ARG A 125 2.28 -1.27 -19.60
C ARG A 125 1.92 -0.44 -18.35
N LEU A 126 2.91 -0.14 -17.52
CA LEU A 126 2.75 0.49 -16.22
C LEU A 126 3.59 1.76 -16.14
N ARG A 127 2.92 2.90 -16.10
CA ARG A 127 3.61 4.19 -15.91
C ARG A 127 4.40 4.19 -14.60
N ARG A 128 3.81 3.65 -13.57
CA ARG A 128 4.41 3.58 -12.24
C ARG A 128 3.73 2.54 -11.36
N VAL A 129 4.52 1.81 -10.62
CA VAL A 129 4.11 1.05 -9.45
C VAL A 129 4.83 1.63 -8.25
N ARG A 130 4.13 1.96 -7.19
CA ARG A 130 4.71 2.34 -5.92
C ARG A 130 4.21 1.39 -4.85
N SER A 131 5.13 0.80 -4.09
CA SER A 131 4.88 -0.13 -3.00
C SER A 131 5.57 0.39 -1.76
N THR A 132 4.81 0.80 -0.75
CA THR A 132 5.31 1.33 0.52
C THR A 132 4.88 0.42 1.65
N TYR A 133 5.83 -0.03 2.45
CA TYR A 133 5.59 -0.86 3.61
C TYR A 133 6.08 -0.17 4.88
N VAL A 134 5.24 -0.16 5.92
CA VAL A 134 5.62 0.31 7.25
C VAL A 134 5.60 -0.87 8.22
N ASP A 135 6.76 -1.13 8.81
CA ASP A 135 6.94 -2.11 9.88
C ASP A 135 7.20 -1.40 11.22
N GLY A 136 6.23 -1.42 12.10
CA GLY A 136 6.31 -0.96 13.50
C GLY A 136 6.17 -2.13 14.48
N GLY A 137 6.54 -3.34 14.05
CA GLY A 137 6.39 -4.55 14.85
C GLY A 137 4.92 -4.87 15.12
N GLU A 138 4.59 -5.20 16.35
CA GLU A 138 3.20 -5.47 16.75
C GLU A 138 2.30 -4.23 16.76
N LYS A 139 2.88 -3.02 16.75
CA LYS A 139 2.14 -1.76 16.91
C LYS A 139 1.62 -1.20 15.60
N ALA A 140 2.31 -1.47 14.51
CA ALA A 140 1.94 -0.97 13.20
C ALA A 140 2.45 -1.88 12.10
N GLN A 141 1.54 -2.33 11.24
CA GLN A 141 1.83 -2.98 9.97
C GLN A 141 0.97 -2.29 8.93
N ILE A 142 1.60 -1.65 7.94
CA ILE A 142 0.89 -0.94 6.88
C ILE A 142 1.49 -1.33 5.54
N TYR A 143 0.64 -1.67 4.61
CA TYR A 143 1.00 -1.85 3.22
C TYR A 143 0.12 -0.95 2.35
N ASN A 144 0.75 -0.05 1.62
CA ASN A 144 0.08 0.82 0.68
C ASN A 144 0.74 0.70 -0.69
N CYS A 145 -0.06 0.40 -1.72
CA CYS A 145 0.42 0.24 -3.08
C CYS A 145 -0.50 0.96 -4.05
N ALA A 146 0.09 1.65 -5.01
CA ALA A 146 -0.62 2.25 -6.14
C ALA A 146 0.03 1.82 -7.46
N VAL A 147 -0.78 1.33 -8.41
CA VAL A 147 -0.35 0.89 -9.73
C VAL A 147 -1.03 1.76 -10.77
N TYR A 148 -0.25 2.57 -11.45
CA TYR A 148 -0.71 3.47 -12.51
C TYR A 148 -0.51 2.79 -13.86
N PRO A 149 -1.58 2.61 -14.66
CA PRO A 149 -1.44 2.10 -16.02
C PRO A 149 -0.65 3.10 -16.89
N ALA A 150 -0.03 2.62 -17.95
CA ALA A 150 0.47 3.49 -19.02
C ALA A 150 -0.70 4.31 -19.61
N CYS A 151 -0.43 5.56 -20.02
CA CYS A 151 -1.49 6.45 -20.49
C CYS A 151 -2.10 5.99 -21.82
N GLU A 152 -1.38 5.17 -22.56
CA GLU A 152 -1.85 4.52 -23.79
C GLU A 152 -3.03 3.56 -23.53
N ALA A 153 -3.13 2.97 -22.34
CA ALA A 153 -4.29 2.20 -21.91
C ALA A 153 -5.38 3.12 -21.34
N CYS A 154 -5.81 4.09 -22.11
CA CYS A 154 -6.56 5.30 -21.73
C CYS A 154 -7.59 5.10 -20.61
N ASP A 155 -8.47 4.10 -20.73
CA ASP A 155 -9.59 3.87 -19.82
C ASP A 155 -9.26 2.88 -18.68
N ALA A 156 -7.99 2.56 -18.44
CA ALA A 156 -7.61 1.73 -17.30
C ALA A 156 -7.57 2.57 -16.00
N PRO A 157 -8.22 2.12 -14.91
CA PRO A 157 -8.17 2.80 -13.61
C PRO A 157 -6.83 2.60 -12.91
N VAL A 158 -6.54 3.39 -11.87
CA VAL A 158 -5.42 3.12 -10.95
C VAL A 158 -5.82 2.01 -10.00
N PHE A 159 -4.97 1.00 -9.81
CA PHE A 159 -5.17 0.00 -8.77
C PHE A 159 -4.57 0.49 -7.46
N GLY A 160 -5.39 0.51 -6.39
CA GLY A 160 -5.03 0.97 -5.07
C GLY A 160 -5.21 -0.10 -3.99
N VAL A 161 -4.20 -0.24 -3.12
CA VAL A 161 -4.24 -1.08 -1.93
C VAL A 161 -3.85 -0.24 -0.72
N ASP A 162 -4.68 -0.28 0.33
CA ASP A 162 -4.43 0.38 1.61
C ASP A 162 -4.79 -0.56 2.76
N LEU A 163 -3.79 -1.25 3.28
CA LEU A 163 -3.92 -2.21 4.37
C LEU A 163 -3.24 -1.64 5.61
N ILE A 164 -4.02 -1.39 6.64
CA ILE A 164 -3.55 -0.75 7.88
C ILE A 164 -3.90 -1.64 9.08
N CYS A 165 -2.90 -1.95 9.90
CA CYS A 165 -3.08 -2.53 11.22
C CYS A 165 -2.27 -1.70 12.21
N VAL A 166 -2.93 -0.95 13.11
CA VAL A 166 -2.27 -0.08 14.09
C VAL A 166 -2.85 -0.25 15.48
N GLY A 167 -2.01 -0.06 16.50
CA GLY A 167 -2.37 -0.26 17.90
C GLY A 167 -2.11 -1.68 18.37
N VAL A 168 -2.34 -1.93 19.68
CA VAL A 168 -2.11 -3.21 20.33
C VAL A 168 -3.31 -3.63 21.18
N GLY A 169 -3.52 -4.93 21.33
CA GLY A 169 -4.62 -5.46 22.14
C GLY A 169 -5.99 -4.91 21.72
N ALA A 170 -6.82 -4.50 22.64
CA ALA A 170 -8.16 -3.95 22.40
C ALA A 170 -8.16 -2.60 21.64
N ALA A 171 -7.03 -1.89 21.60
CA ALA A 171 -6.90 -0.63 20.87
C ALA A 171 -6.47 -0.84 19.39
N ARG A 172 -6.28 -2.10 18.95
CA ARG A 172 -5.90 -2.41 17.59
C ARG A 172 -7.01 -2.06 16.62
N LYS A 173 -6.64 -1.35 15.55
CA LYS A 173 -7.53 -0.97 14.46
C LYS A 173 -6.98 -1.53 13.16
N ILE A 174 -7.84 -2.18 12.40
CA ILE A 174 -7.51 -2.74 11.10
C ILE A 174 -8.38 -2.07 10.05
N LEU A 175 -7.80 -1.76 8.91
CA LEU A 175 -8.50 -1.28 7.73
C LEU A 175 -7.98 -2.06 6.53
N ILE A 176 -8.89 -2.55 5.72
CA ILE A 176 -8.62 -3.19 4.44
C ILE A 176 -9.32 -2.34 3.37
N GLY A 177 -8.55 -1.68 2.53
CA GLY A 177 -9.02 -0.91 1.38
C GLY A 177 -8.39 -1.45 0.10
N VAL A 178 -9.20 -1.88 -0.86
CA VAL A 178 -8.73 -2.30 -2.19
C VAL A 178 -9.70 -1.75 -3.22
N ASP A 179 -9.17 -1.05 -4.21
CA ASP A 179 -10.01 -0.40 -5.21
C ASP A 179 -9.36 -0.35 -6.59
N LEU A 180 -10.20 -0.22 -7.61
CA LEU A 180 -9.87 0.25 -8.94
C LEU A 180 -10.34 1.71 -9.00
N GLN A 181 -9.39 2.62 -8.71
CA GLN A 181 -9.65 4.05 -8.54
C GLN A 181 -9.91 4.71 -9.89
N PRO A 182 -11.08 5.34 -10.08
CA PRO A 182 -11.47 5.89 -11.38
C PRO A 182 -10.63 7.12 -11.76
N MET A 183 -10.32 7.23 -13.04
CA MET A 183 -9.70 8.42 -13.64
C MET A 183 -10.73 9.28 -14.39
N SER A 184 -11.99 8.87 -14.40
CA SER A 184 -13.10 9.60 -14.99
C SER A 184 -14.39 9.36 -14.20
N ARG A 185 -15.25 10.39 -14.15
CA ARG A 185 -16.63 10.30 -13.63
C ARG A 185 -17.61 9.76 -14.64
N ASP A 186 -17.18 9.60 -15.89
CA ASP A 186 -18.03 9.12 -16.96
C ASP A 186 -18.63 7.76 -16.61
N ARG A 187 -19.90 7.59 -17.00
CA ARG A 187 -20.63 6.37 -16.71
C ARG A 187 -20.05 5.16 -17.45
N ASP A 188 -19.77 5.33 -18.74
CA ASP A 188 -19.30 4.24 -19.59
C ASP A 188 -17.89 3.78 -19.14
N TYR A 189 -17.06 4.74 -18.67
CA TYR A 189 -15.79 4.43 -18.02
C TYR A 189 -15.98 3.52 -16.82
N ASN A 190 -16.86 3.90 -15.89
CA ASN A 190 -17.08 3.17 -14.64
C ASN A 190 -17.83 1.84 -14.87
N ASP A 191 -18.78 1.79 -15.78
CA ASP A 191 -19.58 0.58 -16.10
C ASP A 191 -18.70 -0.53 -16.71
N ALA A 192 -17.51 -0.22 -17.20
CA ALA A 192 -16.55 -1.21 -17.72
C ALA A 192 -16.04 -2.20 -16.64
N TYR A 193 -15.89 -1.75 -15.38
CA TYR A 193 -15.31 -2.57 -14.33
C TYR A 193 -16.05 -2.57 -12.99
N VAL A 194 -16.73 -1.49 -12.60
CA VAL A 194 -17.42 -1.41 -11.29
C VAL A 194 -18.46 -2.52 -11.10
N PRO A 195 -19.31 -2.89 -12.08
CA PRO A 195 -20.24 -4.01 -11.94
C PRO A 195 -19.54 -5.35 -11.66
N LYS A 196 -18.33 -5.56 -12.23
CA LYS A 196 -17.53 -6.78 -11.97
C LYS A 196 -17.10 -6.83 -10.50
N LEU A 197 -16.63 -5.70 -9.92
CA LEU A 197 -16.23 -5.59 -8.51
C LEU A 197 -17.41 -5.82 -7.56
N LEU A 198 -18.55 -5.18 -7.83
CA LEU A 198 -19.77 -5.36 -7.03
C LEU A 198 -20.23 -6.82 -7.04
N LYS A 199 -20.22 -7.46 -8.20
CA LYS A 199 -20.58 -8.88 -8.33
C LYS A 199 -19.62 -9.78 -7.54
N LEU A 200 -18.33 -9.51 -7.55
CA LEU A 200 -17.35 -10.27 -6.75
C LEU A 200 -17.65 -10.17 -5.26
N ARG A 201 -17.93 -8.96 -4.76
CA ARG A 201 -18.12 -8.67 -3.34
C ARG A 201 -19.48 -9.13 -2.84
N ASP A 202 -20.56 -8.80 -3.56
CA ASP A 202 -21.94 -8.84 -3.02
C ASP A 202 -22.69 -10.16 -3.32
N GLY A 203 -22.04 -11.18 -3.77
CA GLY A 203 -22.68 -12.51 -4.04
C GLY A 203 -21.79 -13.44 -4.86
N GLY A 204 -20.56 -13.02 -5.13
CA GLY A 204 -19.59 -13.79 -5.88
C GLY A 204 -18.50 -14.43 -4.99
N ALA A 205 -17.33 -14.61 -5.58
CA ALA A 205 -16.21 -15.31 -4.95
C ALA A 205 -15.71 -14.68 -3.65
N LEU A 206 -15.95 -13.38 -3.44
CA LEU A 206 -15.52 -12.65 -2.23
C LEU A 206 -16.62 -12.43 -1.20
N SER A 207 -17.83 -12.96 -1.38
CA SER A 207 -18.92 -12.76 -0.40
C SER A 207 -18.57 -13.28 0.99
N ALA A 208 -17.94 -14.45 1.09
CA ALA A 208 -17.46 -15.01 2.36
C ALA A 208 -16.32 -14.18 2.96
N CYS A 209 -15.45 -13.56 2.14
CA CYS A 209 -14.44 -12.65 2.62
C CYS A 209 -15.06 -11.34 3.12
N ALA A 210 -16.06 -10.82 2.42
CA ALA A 210 -16.77 -9.60 2.80
C ALA A 210 -17.47 -9.76 4.18
N GLU A 211 -18.10 -10.90 4.41
CA GLU A 211 -18.73 -11.23 5.69
C GLU A 211 -17.67 -11.38 6.80
N ALA A 212 -16.66 -12.20 6.60
CA ALA A 212 -15.63 -12.48 7.60
C ALA A 212 -14.79 -11.25 7.98
N LEU A 213 -14.60 -10.31 7.04
CA LEU A 213 -13.84 -9.09 7.26
C LEU A 213 -14.70 -7.90 7.70
N ASN A 214 -16.02 -8.06 7.90
CA ASN A 214 -16.96 -6.98 8.16
C ASN A 214 -16.88 -5.87 7.09
N ALA A 215 -16.99 -6.25 5.81
CA ALA A 215 -16.98 -5.29 4.73
C ALA A 215 -18.18 -4.35 4.83
N THR A 216 -17.93 -3.06 4.63
CA THR A 216 -18.93 -2.00 4.72
C THR A 216 -18.72 -0.96 3.63
N THR A 217 -19.69 -0.08 3.45
CA THR A 217 -19.46 1.15 2.69
C THR A 217 -18.40 2.00 3.40
N PRO A 218 -17.47 2.63 2.67
CA PRO A 218 -16.50 3.54 3.25
C PRO A 218 -17.20 4.62 4.09
N SER A 219 -16.76 4.78 5.33
CA SER A 219 -17.37 5.74 6.28
C SER A 219 -16.45 6.92 6.62
N LYS A 220 -15.32 7.04 5.94
CA LYS A 220 -14.38 8.14 6.09
C LYS A 220 -14.49 9.05 4.88
N LYS A 221 -14.54 10.37 5.10
CA LYS A 221 -14.63 11.38 4.03
C LYS A 221 -13.60 11.19 2.92
N PHE A 222 -12.39 10.72 3.25
CA PHE A 222 -11.34 10.44 2.29
C PHE A 222 -11.78 9.40 1.25
N TYR A 223 -12.35 8.28 1.67
CA TYR A 223 -12.76 7.20 0.77
C TYR A 223 -14.19 7.37 0.21
N GLU A 224 -14.91 8.44 0.60
CA GLU A 224 -16.27 8.72 0.14
C GLU A 224 -16.30 9.56 -1.15
N ASP A 225 -15.14 10.10 -1.59
CA ASP A 225 -15.11 10.92 -2.81
C ASP A 225 -15.18 10.03 -4.05
N ALA A 226 -16.37 9.99 -4.66
CA ALA A 226 -16.67 9.17 -5.84
C ALA A 226 -15.89 9.61 -7.10
N THR A 227 -15.10 10.68 -7.03
CA THR A 227 -14.20 11.06 -8.12
C THR A 227 -12.96 10.18 -8.14
N TYR A 228 -12.49 9.79 -6.97
CA TYR A 228 -11.20 9.13 -6.79
C TYR A 228 -11.31 7.73 -6.18
N PHE A 229 -12.50 7.34 -5.73
CA PHE A 229 -12.78 6.00 -5.23
C PHE A 229 -14.03 5.43 -5.88
N SER A 230 -13.97 4.18 -6.34
CA SER A 230 -15.08 3.55 -7.00
C SER A 230 -16.15 3.09 -6.01
N ARG A 231 -17.40 2.99 -6.47
CA ARG A 231 -18.47 2.32 -5.70
C ARG A 231 -18.22 0.83 -5.48
N GLY A 232 -17.31 0.26 -6.27
CA GLY A 232 -16.87 -1.13 -6.17
C GLY A 232 -15.76 -1.36 -5.14
N MET A 233 -15.25 -0.32 -4.48
CA MET A 233 -14.19 -0.45 -3.47
C MET A 233 -14.54 -1.51 -2.42
N PHE A 234 -13.61 -2.42 -2.16
CA PHE A 234 -13.66 -3.29 -0.99
C PHE A 234 -13.12 -2.52 0.20
N PHE A 235 -13.99 -2.25 1.16
CA PHE A 235 -13.62 -1.56 2.38
C PHE A 235 -14.09 -2.36 3.59
N ALA A 236 -13.17 -2.71 4.49
CA ALA A 236 -13.48 -3.53 5.64
C ALA A 236 -12.72 -3.09 6.90
N ARG A 237 -13.29 -3.39 8.06
CA ARG A 237 -12.68 -3.15 9.38
C ARG A 237 -12.83 -4.39 10.25
N PRO A 238 -12.02 -5.43 9.99
CA PRO A 238 -12.06 -6.64 10.78
C PRO A 238 -11.70 -6.35 12.25
N ALA A 239 -12.32 -7.09 13.16
CA ALA A 239 -12.11 -6.92 14.59
C ALA A 239 -10.77 -7.52 15.07
N LEU A 240 -10.28 -8.57 14.39
CA LEU A 240 -9.13 -9.36 14.82
C LEU A 240 -8.00 -9.30 13.79
N ALA A 241 -6.77 -9.12 14.28
CA ALA A 241 -5.55 -9.28 13.51
C ALA A 241 -5.03 -10.72 13.69
N ASN A 242 -5.52 -11.62 12.88
CA ASN A 242 -5.19 -13.05 12.91
C ASN A 242 -4.91 -13.60 11.50
N GLU A 243 -4.54 -14.87 11.41
CA GLU A 243 -4.21 -15.52 10.13
C GLU A 243 -5.43 -15.55 9.19
N GLU A 244 -6.65 -15.70 9.69
CA GLU A 244 -7.85 -15.66 8.86
C GLU A 244 -8.04 -14.30 8.21
N THR A 245 -7.89 -13.20 8.98
CA THR A 245 -7.94 -11.84 8.43
C THR A 245 -6.86 -11.63 7.37
N MET A 246 -5.64 -12.13 7.59
CA MET A 246 -4.57 -12.06 6.59
C MET A 246 -4.91 -12.86 5.33
N ALA A 247 -5.39 -14.08 5.46
CA ALA A 247 -5.74 -14.94 4.33
C ALA A 247 -6.89 -14.34 3.51
N ARG A 248 -7.98 -13.93 4.18
CA ARG A 248 -9.14 -13.31 3.53
C ARG A 248 -8.81 -12.00 2.83
N SER A 249 -8.02 -11.12 3.46
CA SER A 249 -7.59 -9.88 2.82
C SER A 249 -6.65 -10.11 1.64
N LEU A 250 -5.82 -11.16 1.67
CA LEU A 250 -5.00 -11.56 0.55
C LEU A 250 -5.83 -12.04 -0.64
N ASP A 251 -6.89 -12.81 -0.39
CA ASP A 251 -7.83 -13.24 -1.43
C ASP A 251 -8.52 -12.04 -2.08
N VAL A 252 -8.90 -11.02 -1.29
CA VAL A 252 -9.45 -9.76 -1.81
C VAL A 252 -8.45 -9.04 -2.71
N VAL A 253 -7.21 -8.87 -2.26
CA VAL A 253 -6.17 -8.20 -3.06
C VAL A 253 -5.94 -8.93 -4.39
N ARG A 254 -5.85 -10.27 -4.36
CA ARG A 254 -5.69 -11.09 -5.59
C ARG A 254 -6.85 -10.88 -6.56
N ALA A 255 -8.08 -11.04 -6.10
CA ALA A 255 -9.24 -10.95 -6.96
C ALA A 255 -9.43 -9.56 -7.59
N TYR A 256 -9.14 -8.49 -6.83
CA TYR A 256 -9.19 -7.12 -7.36
C TYR A 256 -8.05 -6.86 -8.34
N LEU A 257 -6.85 -7.36 -8.07
CA LEU A 257 -5.72 -7.26 -8.97
C LEU A 257 -5.97 -8.00 -10.28
N ASP A 258 -6.59 -9.18 -10.23
CA ASP A 258 -6.96 -9.94 -11.43
C ASP A 258 -7.99 -9.16 -12.28
N VAL A 259 -9.05 -8.62 -11.66
CA VAL A 259 -10.02 -7.77 -12.37
C VAL A 259 -9.35 -6.54 -12.97
N TRP A 260 -8.41 -5.93 -12.26
CA TRP A 260 -7.68 -4.78 -12.75
C TRP A 260 -6.81 -5.13 -13.96
N LEU A 261 -6.09 -6.24 -13.91
CA LEU A 261 -5.26 -6.72 -15.02
C LEU A 261 -6.09 -7.07 -16.25
N ASP A 262 -7.24 -7.70 -16.06
CA ASP A 262 -8.18 -7.98 -17.14
C ASP A 262 -8.72 -6.67 -17.76
N ARG A 263 -9.00 -5.64 -16.93
CA ARG A 263 -9.41 -4.32 -17.42
C ARG A 263 -8.25 -3.61 -18.17
N LEU A 264 -7.02 -3.76 -17.69
CA LEU A 264 -5.84 -3.23 -18.38
C LEU A 264 -5.70 -3.86 -19.75
N ASP A 265 -5.81 -5.21 -19.86
CA ASP A 265 -5.78 -5.94 -21.13
C ASP A 265 -6.93 -5.51 -22.08
N GLU A 266 -8.11 -5.22 -21.55
CA GLU A 266 -9.25 -4.70 -22.33
C GLU A 266 -8.97 -3.29 -22.82
N ALA A 267 -8.48 -2.38 -21.96
CA ALA A 267 -8.22 -0.98 -22.30
C ALA A 267 -7.12 -0.85 -23.38
N GLU A 268 -6.07 -1.65 -23.29
CA GLU A 268 -5.02 -1.68 -24.32
C GLU A 268 -5.59 -2.10 -25.68
N ARG A 269 -6.40 -3.16 -25.72
CA ARG A 269 -7.05 -3.62 -26.96
C ARG A 269 -8.03 -2.59 -27.52
N GLU A 270 -8.78 -1.89 -26.67
CA GLU A 270 -9.70 -0.81 -27.08
C GLU A 270 -8.93 0.35 -27.71
N ALA A 271 -7.81 0.78 -27.10
CA ALA A 271 -6.97 1.84 -27.61
C ALA A 271 -6.29 1.46 -28.96
N GLU A 272 -5.77 0.23 -29.05
CA GLU A 272 -5.18 -0.29 -30.30
C GLU A 272 -6.23 -0.37 -31.45
N ALA A 273 -7.46 -0.80 -31.13
CA ALA A 273 -8.52 -0.89 -32.12
C ALA A 273 -8.96 0.51 -32.61
N MET A 274 -9.00 1.51 -31.72
CA MET A 274 -9.31 2.90 -32.08
C MET A 274 -8.22 3.49 -32.97
N ASP A 275 -6.95 3.29 -32.62
CA ASP A 275 -5.83 3.77 -33.43
C ASP A 275 -5.83 3.11 -34.82
N GLY A 276 -6.09 1.81 -34.90
CA GLY A 276 -6.25 1.08 -36.15
C GLY A 276 -7.42 1.59 -36.99
N ALA A 277 -8.59 1.79 -36.39
CA ALA A 277 -9.76 2.33 -37.09
C ALA A 277 -9.52 3.74 -37.64
N CYS A 278 -8.87 4.61 -36.86
CA CYS A 278 -8.49 5.95 -37.30
C CYS A 278 -7.51 5.91 -38.46
N LYS A 279 -6.50 5.04 -38.42
CA LYS A 279 -5.47 4.91 -39.49
C LYS A 279 -6.05 4.38 -40.78
N PHE A 280 -7.03 3.49 -40.74
CA PHE A 280 -7.59 2.84 -41.92
C PHE A 280 -8.95 3.40 -42.36
N GLY A 281 -9.45 4.46 -41.70
CA GLY A 281 -10.72 5.09 -42.03
C GLY A 281 -11.93 4.15 -41.85
N LEU A 282 -11.84 3.16 -40.95
CA LEU A 282 -12.89 2.20 -40.67
C LEU A 282 -13.98 2.82 -39.80
N SER A 283 -15.19 2.28 -39.90
CA SER A 283 -16.30 2.67 -39.03
C SER A 283 -15.99 2.30 -37.57
N LEU A 284 -16.20 3.25 -36.65
CA LEU A 284 -16.05 3.04 -35.21
C LEU A 284 -17.33 2.46 -34.54
N GLU A 285 -18.33 2.03 -35.35
CA GLU A 285 -19.63 1.56 -34.81
C GLU A 285 -19.48 0.30 -33.95
N ASP A 286 -18.52 -0.55 -34.27
CA ASP A 286 -18.28 -1.84 -33.57
C ASP A 286 -17.15 -1.75 -32.53
N VAL A 287 -16.49 -0.62 -32.37
CA VAL A 287 -15.38 -0.43 -31.42
C VAL A 287 -15.85 0.42 -30.25
N ARG A 288 -15.74 -0.10 -29.04
CA ARG A 288 -15.98 0.72 -27.86
C ARG A 288 -15.03 1.89 -27.88
N ARG A 289 -15.58 3.11 -27.84
CA ARG A 289 -14.78 4.33 -27.79
C ARG A 289 -14.19 4.48 -26.40
N CYS A 290 -12.89 4.75 -26.34
CA CYS A 290 -12.28 5.19 -25.08
C CYS A 290 -12.89 6.54 -24.66
N VAL A 291 -13.18 6.66 -23.38
CA VAL A 291 -13.67 7.91 -22.77
C VAL A 291 -12.54 8.91 -22.64
N LEU A 292 -11.34 8.42 -22.33
CA LEU A 292 -10.13 9.23 -22.20
C LEU A 292 -9.24 9.07 -23.43
N THR A 293 -8.50 10.12 -23.74
CA THR A 293 -7.32 10.07 -24.62
C THR A 293 -6.07 9.85 -23.77
N GLU A 294 -4.94 9.51 -24.39
CA GLU A 294 -3.65 9.39 -23.69
C GLU A 294 -3.31 10.65 -22.88
N ALA A 295 -3.50 11.84 -23.49
CA ALA A 295 -3.25 13.13 -22.83
C ALA A 295 -4.18 13.32 -21.61
N SER A 296 -5.49 13.09 -21.78
CA SER A 296 -6.45 13.26 -20.68
C SER A 296 -6.31 12.17 -19.61
N ALA A 297 -5.85 10.97 -19.96
CA ALA A 297 -5.50 9.93 -18.99
C ALA A 297 -4.30 10.35 -18.12
N ARG A 298 -3.29 11.01 -18.72
CA ARG A 298 -2.17 11.59 -17.99
C ARG A 298 -2.64 12.70 -17.04
N GLU A 299 -3.42 13.65 -17.54
CA GLU A 299 -3.97 14.74 -16.73
C GLU A 299 -4.83 14.22 -15.57
N ALA A 300 -5.64 13.18 -15.81
CA ALA A 300 -6.45 12.56 -14.77
C ALA A 300 -5.62 11.87 -13.68
N GLN A 301 -4.55 11.17 -14.05
CA GLN A 301 -3.63 10.55 -13.08
C GLN A 301 -2.87 11.60 -12.27
N ASP A 302 -2.47 12.72 -12.87
CA ASP A 302 -1.77 13.80 -12.18
C ASP A 302 -2.74 14.57 -11.26
N ALA A 303 -4.00 14.78 -11.68
CA ALA A 303 -5.05 15.33 -10.83
C ALA A 303 -5.41 14.42 -9.65
N HIS A 304 -5.37 13.08 -9.84
CA HIS A 304 -5.52 12.11 -8.76
C HIS A 304 -4.39 12.26 -7.74
N ASP A 305 -3.13 12.33 -8.19
CA ASP A 305 -1.99 12.55 -7.31
C ASP A 305 -2.11 13.88 -6.53
N ALA A 306 -2.53 14.95 -7.19
CA ALA A 306 -2.72 16.26 -6.56
C ALA A 306 -3.80 16.23 -5.47
N TRP A 307 -4.93 15.58 -5.74
CA TRP A 307 -5.99 15.40 -4.75
C TRP A 307 -5.53 14.54 -3.56
N GLN A 308 -4.82 13.44 -3.82
CA GLN A 308 -4.27 12.57 -2.77
C GLN A 308 -3.30 13.35 -1.89
N LEU A 309 -2.39 14.14 -2.49
CA LEU A 309 -1.43 14.97 -1.76
C LEU A 309 -2.12 15.93 -0.78
N GLU A 310 -3.28 16.48 -1.15
CA GLU A 310 -4.04 17.40 -0.29
C GLU A 310 -4.81 16.66 0.84
N HIS A 311 -5.28 15.44 0.59
CA HIS A 311 -6.31 14.80 1.42
C HIS A 311 -5.83 13.52 2.15
N ASP A 312 -4.69 12.92 1.75
CA ASP A 312 -4.24 11.65 2.33
C ASP A 312 -3.81 11.81 3.80
N PRO A 313 -4.50 11.14 4.74
CA PRO A 313 -4.17 11.18 6.16
C PRO A 313 -2.80 10.57 6.49
N ALA A 314 -2.21 9.76 5.61
CA ALA A 314 -0.90 9.16 5.80
C ALA A 314 0.22 10.19 5.93
N ILE A 315 0.09 11.36 5.27
CA ILE A 315 1.08 12.45 5.35
C ILE A 315 1.26 12.92 6.80
N ALA A 316 0.14 13.13 7.52
CA ALA A 316 0.19 13.52 8.93
C ALA A 316 0.79 12.40 9.82
N MET A 317 0.57 11.15 9.47
CA MET A 317 1.17 10.00 10.14
C MET A 317 2.69 9.99 9.95
N PHE A 318 3.17 10.12 8.72
CA PHE A 318 4.60 10.20 8.42
C PHE A 318 5.26 11.42 9.08
N ALA A 319 4.59 12.58 9.10
CA ALA A 319 5.07 13.77 9.80
C ALA A 319 5.29 13.50 11.30
N SER A 320 4.38 12.73 11.92
CA SER A 320 4.52 12.36 13.34
C SER A 320 5.70 11.41 13.61
N TRP A 321 6.15 10.66 12.60
CA TRP A 321 7.24 9.70 12.73
C TRP A 321 8.60 10.25 12.29
N TYR A 322 8.63 11.02 11.22
CA TYR A 322 9.87 11.40 10.54
C TYR A 322 10.10 12.91 10.44
N GLY A 323 9.11 13.73 10.87
CA GLY A 323 9.10 15.19 10.76
C GLY A 323 8.32 15.68 9.55
N GLU A 324 7.84 16.93 9.63
CA GLU A 324 6.96 17.53 8.63
C GLU A 324 7.66 17.73 7.27
N GLU A 325 8.92 18.14 7.28
CA GLU A 325 9.71 18.36 6.07
C GLU A 325 9.88 17.05 5.29
N TRP A 326 10.38 15.99 5.94
CA TRP A 326 10.54 14.69 5.30
C TRP A 326 9.22 14.12 4.79
N ALA A 327 8.14 14.24 5.58
CA ALA A 327 6.84 13.70 5.19
C ALA A 327 6.24 14.41 3.97
N ARG A 328 6.42 15.74 3.88
CA ARG A 328 6.00 16.52 2.72
C ARG A 328 6.81 16.13 1.49
N ASP A 329 8.14 16.12 1.59
CA ASP A 329 9.03 15.77 0.49
C ASP A 329 8.78 14.34 -0.01
N PHE A 330 8.58 13.39 0.92
CA PHE A 330 8.20 12.02 0.59
C PHE A 330 6.85 11.95 -0.14
N ALA A 331 5.84 12.69 0.34
CA ALA A 331 4.54 12.74 -0.29
C ALA A 331 4.61 13.30 -1.71
N GLU A 332 5.31 14.42 -1.90
CA GLU A 332 5.41 15.11 -3.18
C GLU A 332 6.34 14.42 -4.19
N THR A 333 7.35 13.69 -3.74
CA THR A 333 8.33 13.06 -4.67
C THR A 333 8.08 11.58 -4.90
N VAL A 334 7.50 10.89 -3.90
CA VAL A 334 7.36 9.43 -3.94
C VAL A 334 5.91 8.98 -3.94
N LEU A 335 5.08 9.49 -3.02
CA LEU A 335 3.69 9.03 -2.96
C LEU A 335 2.88 9.57 -4.15
N PHE A 336 2.98 10.86 -4.44
CA PHE A 336 2.15 11.59 -5.40
C PHE A 336 2.95 12.53 -6.31
N PRO A 337 3.94 12.03 -7.08
CA PRO A 337 4.82 12.89 -7.87
C PRO A 337 4.12 13.60 -9.02
N GLY A 338 2.98 13.11 -9.52
CA GLY A 338 2.16 13.77 -10.52
C GLY A 338 1.54 15.08 -10.05
N ALA A 339 1.48 15.32 -8.74
CA ALA A 339 0.98 16.58 -8.18
C ALA A 339 1.86 17.82 -8.49
N ARG A 340 3.09 17.60 -8.99
CA ARG A 340 4.04 18.67 -9.37
C ARG A 340 4.03 19.00 -10.85
N GLY A 341 3.14 18.33 -11.64
CA GLY A 341 3.04 18.43 -13.09
C GLY A 341 2.63 19.79 -13.65
#